data_7f90d396140f4bb9c9595fdbf51fbf2d
#
_entry.id   7f90d396140f4bb9c9595fdbf51fbf2d
#
_cell.length_a   1.000
_cell.length_b   1.000
_cell.length_c   1.000
_cell.angle_alpha   90.00
_cell.angle_beta   90.00
_cell.angle_gamma   90.00
#
_symmetry.space_group_name_H-M   'P 1'
#
loop_
_entity.id
_entity.type
_entity.pdbx_description
1 polymer ?
#
loop_
_entity_poly.entity_id
_entity_poly.type
_entity_poly.pdbx_seq_one_letter_code
_entity_poly.pdbx_strand_id
1 'polypeptide(L)'
;ADFEWMAQIQFEQPDYMWVSQLQRDRDVVAQLVAVHALSQMPSLITSSMLTRTVLVTKYFHRIRAEAAYGLANCALPHLDLLGLFHLLLLFRTMYCLDVPHEVDSTSMDALCIPKPNNFSDMTDYFVRRALIHAIARVRDHRGRALPIVQRFLVYLLRYNDNSTNQFVDDYYLASIINALASTLIPVDTVGY
;
A
#
# COMPACT_ATOMS: atom_id res chain seq x y z
N ALA A 1 6.54 29.32 29.85
CA ALA A 1 6.40 28.19 30.82
C ALA A 1 5.25 27.26 30.41
N ASP A 2 4.17 27.80 29.79
CA ASP A 2 2.97 27.01 29.49
C ASP A 2 3.10 26.07 28.29
N PHE A 3 4.01 26.33 27.37
CA PHE A 3 4.26 25.46 26.22
C PHE A 3 5.03 24.17 26.56
N GLU A 4 5.88 24.15 27.55
CA GLU A 4 6.60 22.94 27.97
C GLU A 4 5.68 21.90 28.64
N TRP A 5 4.59 22.34 29.26
CA TRP A 5 3.61 21.44 29.88
C TRP A 5 2.82 20.62 28.85
N MET A 6 2.46 21.24 27.71
CA MET A 6 1.72 20.53 26.66
C MET A 6 2.56 19.49 25.93
N ALA A 7 3.89 19.69 25.85
CA ALA A 7 4.81 18.72 25.25
C ALA A 7 5.01 17.46 26.11
N GLN A 8 4.67 17.49 27.41
CA GLN A 8 4.82 16.35 28.31
C GLN A 8 3.56 15.48 28.42
N ILE A 9 2.42 15.95 27.92
CA ILE A 9 1.17 15.17 27.92
C ILE A 9 1.12 14.39 26.63
N GLN A 10 1.55 13.13 26.65
CA GLN A 10 1.30 12.18 25.56
C GLN A 10 -0.18 11.76 25.62
N PHE A 11 -1.02 12.41 24.81
CA PHE A 11 -2.36 11.93 24.58
C PHE A 11 -2.29 10.77 23.58
N GLU A 12 -2.49 9.55 24.06
CA GLU A 12 -2.78 8.43 23.20
C GLU A 12 -4.18 8.62 22.61
N GLN A 13 -4.23 9.17 21.41
CA GLN A 13 -5.50 9.28 20.69
C GLN A 13 -5.92 7.90 20.19
N PRO A 14 -7.14 7.44 20.49
CA PRO A 14 -7.64 6.17 19.96
C PRO A 14 -7.84 6.24 18.45
N ASP A 15 -7.85 5.08 17.80
CA ASP A 15 -7.93 4.92 16.35
C ASP A 15 -9.12 5.66 15.72
N TYR A 16 -10.30 5.65 16.36
CA TYR A 16 -11.49 6.32 15.83
C TYR A 16 -11.33 7.86 15.72
N MET A 17 -10.48 8.48 16.53
CA MET A 17 -10.20 9.91 16.43
C MET A 17 -9.36 10.21 15.19
N TRP A 18 -8.34 9.39 14.95
CA TRP A 18 -7.52 9.48 13.74
C TRP A 18 -8.33 9.19 12.47
N VAL A 19 -9.23 8.20 12.53
CA VAL A 19 -10.19 7.92 11.46
C VAL A 19 -11.07 9.14 11.19
N SER A 20 -11.60 9.78 12.23
CA SER A 20 -12.42 10.99 12.10
C SER A 20 -11.64 12.15 11.49
N GLN A 21 -10.39 12.37 11.93
CA GLN A 21 -9.51 13.40 11.38
C GLN A 21 -9.23 13.13 9.90
N LEU A 22 -8.85 11.92 9.53
CA LEU A 22 -8.58 11.54 8.13
C LEU A 22 -9.79 11.79 7.21
N GLN A 23 -10.99 11.54 7.69
CA GLN A 23 -12.22 11.68 6.88
C GLN A 23 -12.75 13.11 6.77
N ARG A 24 -12.59 13.91 7.83
CA ARG A 24 -13.26 15.22 7.95
C ARG A 24 -12.34 16.39 7.74
N ASP A 25 -11.07 16.24 8.03
CA ASP A 25 -10.12 17.32 7.85
C ASP A 25 -9.87 17.57 6.36
N ARG A 26 -9.73 18.85 6.00
CA ARG A 26 -9.41 19.27 4.62
C ARG A 26 -7.93 19.54 4.44
N ASP A 27 -7.19 19.68 5.53
CA ASP A 27 -5.76 19.90 5.48
C ASP A 27 -5.03 18.61 5.16
N VAL A 28 -4.24 18.64 4.09
CA VAL A 28 -3.43 17.50 3.63
C VAL A 28 -2.42 17.04 4.70
N VAL A 29 -1.85 17.98 5.45
CA VAL A 29 -0.87 17.65 6.51
C VAL A 29 -1.58 16.94 7.65
N ALA A 30 -2.74 17.42 8.09
CA ALA A 30 -3.53 16.77 9.13
C ALA A 30 -3.97 15.35 8.70
N GLN A 31 -4.34 15.17 7.42
CA GLN A 31 -4.67 13.85 6.88
C GLN A 31 -3.46 12.93 6.83
N LEU A 32 -2.26 13.42 6.46
CA LEU A 32 -1.02 12.63 6.48
C LEU A 32 -0.64 12.20 7.89
N VAL A 33 -0.77 13.09 8.88
CA VAL A 33 -0.52 12.76 10.29
C VAL A 33 -1.48 11.68 10.75
N ALA A 34 -2.76 11.75 10.38
CA ALA A 34 -3.75 10.74 10.73
C ALA A 34 -3.43 9.37 10.09
N VAL A 35 -3.04 9.33 8.81
CA VAL A 35 -2.61 8.10 8.14
C VAL A 35 -1.38 7.51 8.83
N HIS A 36 -0.41 8.35 9.16
CA HIS A 36 0.81 7.90 9.84
C HIS A 36 0.50 7.32 11.23
N ALA A 37 -0.33 7.99 12.03
CA ALA A 37 -0.76 7.48 13.32
C ALA A 37 -1.51 6.15 13.21
N LEU A 38 -2.46 6.04 12.28
CA LEU A 38 -3.17 4.79 12.00
C LEU A 38 -2.22 3.67 11.57
N SER A 39 -1.18 3.97 10.81
CA SER A 39 -0.19 2.97 10.36
C SER A 39 0.61 2.34 11.52
N GLN A 40 0.66 3.00 12.68
CA GLN A 40 1.29 2.50 13.91
C GLN A 40 0.31 1.70 14.80
N MET A 41 -0.97 1.64 14.43
CA MET A 41 -2.04 0.99 15.19
C MET A 41 -2.72 -0.10 14.35
N PRO A 42 -2.01 -1.20 14.00
CA PRO A 42 -2.55 -2.25 13.13
C PRO A 42 -3.80 -2.88 13.76
N SER A 43 -4.92 -2.80 13.05
CA SER A 43 -6.20 -3.40 13.44
C SER A 43 -7.06 -3.66 12.20
N LEU A 44 -8.18 -4.39 12.39
CA LEU A 44 -9.18 -4.58 11.33
C LEU A 44 -9.77 -3.24 10.87
N ILE A 45 -10.03 -2.34 11.80
CA ILE A 45 -10.59 -1.00 11.52
C ILE A 45 -9.59 -0.18 10.73
N THR A 46 -8.35 -0.11 11.19
CA THR A 46 -7.26 0.60 10.52
C THR A 46 -7.06 0.07 9.10
N SER A 47 -6.97 -1.24 8.94
CA SER A 47 -6.80 -1.89 7.64
C SER A 47 -7.93 -1.54 6.66
N SER A 48 -9.19 -1.58 7.12
CA SER A 48 -10.35 -1.18 6.33
C SER A 48 -10.30 0.31 5.94
N MET A 49 -9.95 1.18 6.87
CA MET A 49 -9.88 2.62 6.62
C MET A 49 -8.76 2.99 5.65
N LEU A 50 -7.57 2.42 5.81
CA LEU A 50 -6.46 2.65 4.90
C LEU A 50 -6.78 2.12 3.49
N THR A 51 -7.42 0.94 3.39
CA THR A 51 -7.89 0.40 2.10
C THR A 51 -8.84 1.36 1.40
N ARG A 52 -9.83 1.89 2.13
CA ARG A 52 -10.76 2.88 1.60
C ARG A 52 -10.03 4.17 1.18
N THR A 53 -9.04 4.61 1.94
CA THR A 53 -8.26 5.82 1.63
C THR A 53 -7.49 5.68 0.33
N VAL A 54 -6.93 4.50 0.04
CA VAL A 54 -6.27 4.23 -1.25
C VAL A 54 -7.26 4.29 -2.41
N LEU A 55 -8.48 3.74 -2.25
CA LEU A 55 -9.50 3.69 -3.31
C LEU A 55 -10.09 5.05 -3.64
N VAL A 56 -10.28 5.90 -2.63
CA VAL A 56 -11.00 7.17 -2.81
C VAL A 56 -10.13 8.21 -3.51
N THR A 57 -10.47 8.54 -4.75
CA THR A 57 -9.72 9.48 -5.61
C THR A 57 -9.75 10.95 -5.14
N LYS A 58 -10.62 11.30 -4.19
CA LYS A 58 -10.68 12.63 -3.58
C LYS A 58 -9.47 12.94 -2.71
N TYR A 59 -8.82 11.93 -2.17
CA TYR A 59 -7.59 12.14 -1.41
C TYR A 59 -6.43 12.47 -2.33
N PHE A 60 -5.58 13.37 -1.87
CA PHE A 60 -4.33 13.70 -2.55
C PHE A 60 -3.48 12.42 -2.70
N HIS A 61 -2.84 12.25 -3.85
CA HIS A 61 -2.14 11.00 -4.17
C HIS A 61 -1.08 10.58 -3.13
N ARG A 62 -0.44 11.55 -2.44
CA ARG A 62 0.52 11.24 -1.37
C ARG A 62 -0.18 10.62 -0.15
N ILE A 63 -1.39 11.05 0.20
CA ILE A 63 -2.18 10.44 1.28
C ILE A 63 -2.53 9.01 0.90
N ARG A 64 -2.95 8.77 -0.33
CA ARG A 64 -3.25 7.44 -0.86
C ARG A 64 -2.01 6.53 -0.85
N ALA A 65 -0.86 7.07 -1.24
CA ALA A 65 0.42 6.37 -1.20
C ALA A 65 0.84 5.99 0.22
N GLU A 66 0.75 6.94 1.18
CA GLU A 66 1.07 6.66 2.59
C GLU A 66 0.09 5.65 3.20
N ALA A 67 -1.19 5.69 2.82
CA ALA A 67 -2.16 4.68 3.24
C ALA A 67 -1.79 3.28 2.73
N ALA A 68 -1.27 3.16 1.51
CA ALA A 68 -0.76 1.89 0.99
C ALA A 68 0.46 1.39 1.80
N TYR A 69 1.37 2.27 2.18
CA TYR A 69 2.49 1.90 3.07
C TYR A 69 2.01 1.52 4.47
N GLY A 70 1.00 2.21 5.00
CA GLY A 70 0.37 1.85 6.28
C GLY A 70 -0.28 0.47 6.25
N LEU A 71 -0.87 0.06 5.12
CA LEU A 71 -1.39 -1.29 4.96
C LEU A 71 -0.30 -2.37 5.04
N ALA A 72 0.93 -2.09 4.60
CA ALA A 72 2.02 -3.03 4.76
C ALA A 72 2.31 -3.31 6.25
N ASN A 73 2.14 -2.33 7.14
CA ASN A 73 2.28 -2.51 8.58
C ASN A 73 1.12 -3.35 9.19
N CYS A 74 -0.03 -3.42 8.51
CA CYS A 74 -1.15 -4.28 8.90
C CYS A 74 -0.99 -5.74 8.41
N ALA A 75 0.08 -6.06 7.68
CA ALA A 75 0.35 -7.41 7.19
C ALA A 75 1.05 -8.27 8.27
N LEU A 76 0.43 -8.36 9.43
CA LEU A 76 0.94 -9.09 10.59
C LEU A 76 0.33 -10.51 10.68
N PRO A 77 1.09 -11.51 11.19
CA PRO A 77 0.59 -12.88 11.29
C PRO A 77 -0.68 -13.01 12.13
N HIS A 78 -0.80 -12.25 13.22
CA HIS A 78 -1.99 -12.28 14.08
C HIS A 78 -3.24 -11.59 13.47
N LEU A 79 -3.07 -10.91 12.35
CA LEU A 79 -4.14 -10.38 11.50
C LEU A 79 -4.26 -11.15 10.18
N ASP A 80 -3.81 -12.39 10.13
CA ASP A 80 -3.85 -13.26 8.95
C ASP A 80 -3.30 -12.61 7.67
N LEU A 81 -2.27 -11.78 7.81
CA LEU A 81 -1.67 -10.99 6.72
C LEU A 81 -2.70 -10.11 5.99
N LEU A 82 -3.71 -9.63 6.69
CA LEU A 82 -4.82 -8.85 6.12
C LEU A 82 -4.34 -7.64 5.31
N GLY A 83 -3.30 -6.95 5.76
CA GLY A 83 -2.71 -5.84 5.03
C GLY A 83 -2.18 -6.25 3.66
N LEU A 84 -1.51 -7.40 3.55
CA LEU A 84 -1.05 -7.93 2.26
C LEU A 84 -2.22 -8.32 1.36
N PHE A 85 -3.22 -8.99 1.92
CA PHE A 85 -4.44 -9.34 1.18
C PHE A 85 -5.08 -8.09 0.56
N HIS A 86 -5.27 -7.04 1.35
CA HIS A 86 -5.84 -5.78 0.86
C HIS A 86 -4.96 -5.09 -0.18
N LEU A 87 -3.64 -5.08 -0.01
CA LEU A 87 -2.72 -4.50 -1.00
C LEU A 87 -2.80 -5.21 -2.36
N LEU A 88 -2.80 -6.55 -2.36
CA LEU A 88 -2.93 -7.34 -3.58
C LEU A 88 -4.32 -7.16 -4.22
N LEU A 89 -5.38 -7.13 -3.41
CA LEU A 89 -6.74 -6.89 -3.89
C LEU A 89 -6.89 -5.50 -4.50
N LEU A 90 -6.35 -4.45 -3.84
CA LEU A 90 -6.33 -3.08 -4.35
C LEU A 90 -5.64 -3.00 -5.70
N PHE A 91 -4.43 -3.59 -5.80
CA PHE A 91 -3.70 -3.56 -7.06
C PHE A 91 -4.47 -4.24 -8.18
N ARG A 92 -5.07 -5.40 -7.91
CA ARG A 92 -5.88 -6.12 -8.91
C ARG A 92 -7.09 -5.31 -9.35
N THR A 93 -7.87 -4.81 -8.40
CA THR A 93 -9.09 -4.05 -8.69
C THR A 93 -8.80 -2.79 -9.51
N MET A 94 -7.71 -2.09 -9.21
CA MET A 94 -7.41 -0.82 -9.85
C MET A 94 -6.64 -0.98 -11.17
N TYR A 95 -5.69 -1.90 -11.21
CA TYR A 95 -4.65 -1.94 -12.26
C TYR A 95 -4.57 -3.24 -13.04
N CYS A 96 -5.50 -4.18 -12.82
CA CYS A 96 -5.57 -5.39 -13.64
C CYS A 96 -6.82 -5.41 -14.50
N LEU A 97 -6.74 -6.11 -15.62
CA LEU A 97 -7.90 -6.40 -16.46
C LEU A 97 -8.82 -7.37 -15.71
N ASP A 98 -10.11 -7.20 -15.90
CA ASP A 98 -11.10 -8.14 -15.37
C ASP A 98 -10.90 -9.50 -16.04
N VAL A 99 -10.62 -10.52 -15.24
CA VAL A 99 -10.54 -11.90 -15.71
C VAL A 99 -11.97 -12.49 -15.63
N PRO A 100 -12.47 -13.19 -16.66
CA PRO A 100 -13.78 -13.82 -16.61
C PRO A 100 -13.94 -14.73 -15.39
N HIS A 101 -15.16 -14.80 -14.87
CA HIS A 101 -15.63 -15.33 -13.58
C HIS A 101 -15.22 -16.75 -13.15
N GLU A 102 -14.34 -17.44 -13.84
CA GLU A 102 -13.94 -18.82 -13.50
C GLU A 102 -12.77 -18.93 -12.50
N VAL A 103 -12.11 -17.82 -12.18
CA VAL A 103 -11.00 -17.80 -11.23
C VAL A 103 -11.45 -17.07 -9.97
N ASP A 104 -11.29 -17.71 -8.81
CA ASP A 104 -11.55 -17.11 -7.51
C ASP A 104 -10.69 -15.85 -7.34
N SER A 105 -11.29 -14.69 -7.64
CA SER A 105 -10.62 -13.38 -7.60
C SER A 105 -10.23 -12.96 -6.18
N THR A 106 -10.73 -13.68 -5.16
CA THR A 106 -10.40 -13.42 -3.74
C THR A 106 -9.14 -14.14 -3.28
N SER A 107 -8.66 -15.12 -4.03
CA SER A 107 -7.39 -15.78 -3.72
C SER A 107 -6.21 -14.83 -3.84
N MET A 108 -5.27 -14.89 -2.89
CA MET A 108 -4.01 -14.14 -2.97
C MET A 108 -3.19 -14.52 -4.21
N ASP A 109 -3.30 -15.75 -4.69
CA ASP A 109 -2.60 -16.27 -5.87
C ASP A 109 -3.33 -16.01 -7.21
N ALA A 110 -4.48 -15.33 -7.19
CA ALA A 110 -5.22 -15.05 -8.41
C ALA A 110 -4.35 -14.30 -9.45
N LEU A 111 -4.40 -14.75 -10.68
CA LEU A 111 -3.68 -14.15 -11.79
C LEU A 111 -4.18 -12.72 -12.04
N CYS A 112 -3.26 -11.84 -12.39
CA CYS A 112 -3.54 -10.44 -12.66
C CYS A 112 -2.83 -10.04 -13.94
N ILE A 113 -3.59 -9.77 -15.00
CA ILE A 113 -3.02 -9.19 -16.23
C ILE A 113 -2.98 -7.67 -16.04
N PRO A 114 -1.80 -7.06 -15.87
CA PRO A 114 -1.73 -5.64 -15.57
C PRO A 114 -2.20 -4.81 -16.78
N LYS A 115 -2.99 -3.77 -16.52
CA LYS A 115 -3.33 -2.75 -17.51
C LYS A 115 -2.06 -1.97 -17.91
N PRO A 116 -1.95 -1.47 -19.14
CA PRO A 116 -0.93 -0.49 -19.50
C PRO A 116 -0.88 0.69 -18.55
N ASN A 117 0.27 1.36 -18.45
CA ASN A 117 0.37 2.58 -17.67
C ASN A 117 -0.43 3.71 -18.33
N ASN A 118 -1.16 4.47 -17.52
CA ASN A 118 -1.84 5.68 -17.99
C ASN A 118 -1.01 6.93 -17.61
N PHE A 119 -0.25 7.45 -18.55
CA PHE A 119 0.58 8.64 -18.34
C PHE A 119 -0.19 9.96 -18.45
N SER A 120 -1.48 9.93 -18.77
CA SER A 120 -2.34 11.13 -18.72
C SER A 120 -2.80 11.42 -17.28
N ASP A 121 -2.79 10.44 -16.38
CA ASP A 121 -3.09 10.60 -14.96
C ASP A 121 -1.87 10.24 -14.10
N MET A 122 -0.99 11.22 -13.91
CA MET A 122 0.21 11.04 -13.07
C MET A 122 -0.14 10.79 -11.60
N THR A 123 -1.29 11.26 -11.14
CA THR A 123 -1.76 11.02 -9.77
C THR A 123 -1.96 9.52 -9.52
N ASP A 124 -2.68 8.87 -10.42
CA ASP A 124 -2.94 7.45 -10.36
C ASP A 124 -1.66 6.62 -10.58
N TYR A 125 -0.80 7.05 -11.49
CA TYR A 125 0.51 6.44 -11.72
C TYR A 125 1.38 6.41 -10.44
N PHE A 126 1.40 7.47 -9.64
CA PHE A 126 2.14 7.50 -8.38
C PHE A 126 1.54 6.53 -7.34
N VAL A 127 0.22 6.41 -7.27
CA VAL A 127 -0.45 5.45 -6.38
C VAL A 127 -0.14 4.01 -6.80
N ARG A 128 -0.16 3.72 -8.11
CA ARG A 128 0.22 2.40 -8.65
C ARG A 128 1.64 2.00 -8.22
N ARG A 129 2.61 2.90 -8.35
CA ARG A 129 3.99 2.68 -7.92
C ARG A 129 4.10 2.49 -6.40
N ALA A 130 3.37 3.29 -5.62
CA ALA A 130 3.35 3.16 -4.16
C ALA A 130 2.84 1.80 -3.70
N LEU A 131 1.78 1.27 -4.33
CA LEU A 131 1.26 -0.07 -4.04
C LEU A 131 2.31 -1.16 -4.29
N ILE A 132 3.07 -1.09 -5.39
CA ILE A 132 4.15 -2.04 -5.69
C ILE A 132 5.19 -2.04 -4.56
N HIS A 133 5.63 -0.85 -4.14
CA HIS A 133 6.61 -0.74 -3.05
C HIS A 133 6.03 -1.13 -1.69
N ALA A 134 4.74 -0.85 -1.43
CA ALA A 134 4.07 -1.27 -0.20
C ALA A 134 3.98 -2.81 -0.11
N ILE A 135 3.60 -3.48 -1.20
CA ILE A 135 3.58 -4.94 -1.28
C ILE A 135 4.99 -5.51 -1.04
N ALA A 136 6.02 -4.90 -1.66
CA ALA A 136 7.40 -5.34 -1.51
C ALA A 136 7.97 -5.14 -0.09
N ARG A 137 7.37 -4.28 0.75
CA ARG A 137 7.77 -4.07 2.14
C ARG A 137 7.30 -5.16 3.10
N VAL A 138 6.28 -5.94 2.73
CA VAL A 138 5.75 -6.96 3.61
C VAL A 138 6.79 -8.04 3.90
N ARG A 139 6.94 -8.40 5.17
CA ARG A 139 7.91 -9.39 5.66
C ARG A 139 7.24 -10.41 6.56
N ASP A 140 7.84 -11.60 6.61
CA ASP A 140 7.51 -12.63 7.59
C ASP A 140 8.14 -12.30 8.96
N HIS A 141 7.87 -13.13 9.95
CA HIS A 141 8.44 -13.00 11.30
C HIS A 141 9.97 -13.13 11.36
N ARG A 142 10.62 -13.54 10.27
CA ARG A 142 12.08 -13.64 10.13
C ARG A 142 12.66 -12.48 9.30
N GLY A 143 11.88 -11.46 9.01
CA GLY A 143 12.30 -10.33 8.18
C GLY A 143 12.46 -10.66 6.70
N ARG A 144 11.98 -11.80 6.22
CA ARG A 144 12.09 -12.21 4.82
C ARG A 144 10.81 -11.91 4.06
N ALA A 145 10.95 -11.60 2.79
CA ALA A 145 9.79 -11.43 1.93
C ALA A 145 9.06 -12.74 1.70
N LEU A 146 7.74 -12.68 1.66
CA LEU A 146 6.89 -13.82 1.37
C LEU A 146 7.02 -14.25 -0.10
N PRO A 147 7.04 -15.56 -0.42
CA PRO A 147 7.15 -16.04 -1.80
C PRO A 147 6.06 -15.50 -2.73
N ILE A 148 4.85 -15.27 -2.20
CA ILE A 148 3.73 -14.69 -2.96
C ILE A 148 4.05 -13.26 -3.44
N VAL A 149 4.74 -12.46 -2.62
CA VAL A 149 5.17 -11.09 -2.99
C VAL A 149 6.16 -11.14 -4.14
N GLN A 150 7.16 -12.02 -4.05
CA GLN A 150 8.16 -12.16 -5.11
C GLN A 150 7.53 -12.65 -6.42
N ARG A 151 6.66 -13.66 -6.35
CA ARG A 151 5.91 -14.17 -7.53
C ARG A 151 5.08 -13.05 -8.16
N PHE A 152 4.38 -12.26 -7.36
CA PHE A 152 3.58 -11.14 -7.84
C PHE A 152 4.44 -10.11 -8.59
N LEU A 153 5.58 -9.69 -8.04
CA LEU A 153 6.47 -8.71 -8.68
C LEU A 153 7.10 -9.25 -9.97
N VAL A 154 7.54 -10.52 -9.98
CA VAL A 154 8.04 -11.17 -11.21
C VAL A 154 6.93 -11.25 -12.26
N TYR A 155 5.70 -11.52 -11.84
CA TYR A 155 4.56 -11.56 -12.73
C TYR A 155 4.28 -10.18 -13.35
N LEU A 156 4.35 -9.11 -12.58
CA LEU A 156 4.21 -7.75 -13.10
C LEU A 156 5.27 -7.41 -14.15
N LEU A 157 6.53 -7.81 -13.94
CA LEU A 157 7.60 -7.62 -14.92
C LEU A 157 7.34 -8.42 -16.19
N ARG A 158 6.91 -9.67 -16.07
CA ARG A 158 6.69 -10.57 -17.18
C ARG A 158 5.56 -10.12 -18.11
N TYR A 159 4.50 -9.57 -17.54
CA TYR A 159 3.27 -9.20 -18.26
C TYR A 159 3.10 -7.69 -18.41
N ASN A 160 4.15 -6.91 -18.12
CA ASN A 160 4.11 -5.48 -18.41
C ASN A 160 4.03 -5.25 -19.91
N ASP A 161 3.01 -4.52 -20.34
CA ASP A 161 2.82 -4.16 -21.74
C ASP A 161 2.73 -2.63 -21.86
N ASN A 162 3.67 -2.05 -22.57
CA ASN A 162 3.71 -0.62 -22.87
C ASN A 162 3.52 -0.31 -24.36
N SER A 163 3.13 -1.31 -25.16
CA SER A 163 3.07 -1.22 -26.63
C SER A 163 2.10 -0.15 -27.14
N THR A 164 1.06 0.17 -26.34
CA THR A 164 0.04 1.16 -26.70
C THR A 164 0.39 2.59 -26.27
N ASN A 165 1.46 2.79 -25.52
CA ASN A 165 1.87 4.09 -25.01
C ASN A 165 2.86 4.79 -25.94
N GLN A 166 2.74 6.14 -25.98
CA GLN A 166 3.70 6.99 -26.70
C GLN A 166 4.98 7.26 -25.91
N PHE A 167 4.94 7.04 -24.59
CA PHE A 167 6.05 7.29 -23.68
C PHE A 167 6.64 5.97 -23.20
N VAL A 168 7.95 5.97 -22.97
CA VAL A 168 8.65 4.85 -22.34
C VAL A 168 8.26 4.72 -20.86
N ASP A 169 8.21 3.50 -20.34
CA ASP A 169 7.85 3.22 -18.98
C ASP A 169 9.03 2.78 -18.09
N ASP A 170 10.23 3.23 -18.42
CA ASP A 170 11.48 2.86 -17.75
C ASP A 170 11.43 3.10 -16.23
N TYR A 171 10.81 4.21 -15.80
CA TYR A 171 10.64 4.49 -14.36
C TYR A 171 9.69 3.51 -13.66
N TYR A 172 8.71 3.00 -14.38
CA TYR A 172 7.81 1.99 -13.84
C TYR A 172 8.52 0.64 -13.70
N LEU A 173 9.23 0.23 -14.74
CA LEU A 173 10.05 -0.98 -14.73
C LEU A 173 11.12 -0.91 -13.65
N ALA A 174 11.84 0.21 -13.55
CA ALA A 174 12.82 0.43 -12.48
C ALA A 174 12.18 0.34 -11.09
N SER A 175 10.94 0.83 -10.90
CA SER A 175 10.22 0.68 -9.64
C SER A 175 9.96 -0.78 -9.30
N ILE A 176 9.52 -1.61 -10.25
CA ILE A 176 9.25 -3.02 -10.01
C ILE A 176 10.56 -3.76 -9.72
N ILE A 177 11.63 -3.48 -10.48
CA ILE A 177 12.96 -4.09 -10.28
C ILE A 177 13.51 -3.74 -8.89
N ASN A 178 13.43 -2.46 -8.48
CA ASN A 178 13.87 -2.03 -7.16
C ASN A 178 13.03 -2.66 -6.04
N ALA A 179 11.72 -2.75 -6.24
CA ALA A 179 10.83 -3.43 -5.30
C ALA A 179 11.20 -4.93 -5.17
N LEU A 180 11.43 -5.62 -6.30
CA LEU A 180 11.87 -7.02 -6.30
C LEU A 180 13.24 -7.18 -5.64
N ALA A 181 14.21 -6.33 -5.94
CA ALA A 181 15.53 -6.35 -5.32
C ALA A 181 15.45 -6.18 -3.81
N SER A 182 14.58 -5.28 -3.32
CA SER A 182 14.36 -5.09 -1.88
C SER A 182 13.82 -6.34 -1.18
N THR A 183 13.12 -7.22 -1.89
CA THR A 183 12.61 -8.48 -1.32
C THR A 183 13.69 -9.53 -1.10
N LEU A 184 14.84 -9.39 -1.73
CA LEU A 184 15.96 -10.32 -1.60
C LEU A 184 16.83 -10.02 -0.37
N ILE A 185 16.67 -8.83 0.20
CA ILE A 185 17.41 -8.38 1.38
C ILE A 185 16.54 -8.62 2.61
N PRO A 186 16.95 -9.49 3.55
CA PRO A 186 16.26 -9.61 4.82
C PRO A 186 16.30 -8.29 5.59
N VAL A 187 15.24 -7.97 6.31
CA VAL A 187 15.20 -6.83 7.23
C VAL A 187 15.41 -7.39 8.64
N ASP A 188 16.36 -6.83 9.38
CA ASP A 188 16.54 -7.20 10.77
C ASP A 188 15.27 -6.86 11.54
N THR A 189 14.56 -7.89 11.97
CA THR A 189 13.45 -7.75 12.92
C THR A 189 14.09 -7.49 14.28
N VAL A 190 14.29 -6.21 14.59
CA VAL A 190 14.58 -5.80 15.96
C VAL A 190 13.39 -6.27 16.78
N GLY A 191 13.65 -7.18 17.73
CA GLY A 191 12.61 -7.92 18.46
C GLY A 191 11.52 -7.00 19.03
N TYR A 192 10.29 -7.37 18.74
CA TYR A 192 9.09 -6.91 19.43
C TYR A 192 8.93 -7.74 20.71
#